data_b6af2ad271bbab8217e64dc588a2ad2d
#
_entry.id   b6af2ad271bbab8217e64dc588a2ad2d
#
_cell.length_a   1.000
_cell.length_b   1.000
_cell.length_c   1.000
_cell.angle_alpha   90.00
_cell.angle_beta   90.00
_cell.angle_gamma   90.00
#
_symmetry.space_group_name_H-M   'P 1'
#
loop_
_entity.id
_entity.type
_entity.pdbx_description
1 polymer ?
#
loop_
_entity_poly.entity_id
_entity_poly.type
_entity_poly.pdbx_seq_one_letter_code
_entity_poly.pdbx_strand_id
1 'polypeptide(L)'
;MAQLTPEERQATSQLLGYQPETAGRLMTPEYISLGEDLTVAEAGERMRELARDREVSDHIYVTDTQQTLTGVLSLRELLLADPSQTLQEVMNREVIYARTDTDQEKAAQRIQRYDLTALPIVDREGTLVGVMTIDDAMDVLQLEATEDIYTAPWALTRH
;
A
#
# COMPACT_ATOMS: atom_id res chain seq x y z
N MET A 1 14.94 2.26 -10.50
CA MET A 1 14.00 3.31 -10.89
C MET A 1 13.98 4.39 -9.82
N ALA A 2 14.13 5.63 -10.23
CA ALA A 2 14.13 6.74 -9.27
C ALA A 2 12.75 6.90 -8.64
N GLN A 3 12.73 7.26 -7.37
CA GLN A 3 11.47 7.52 -6.67
C GLN A 3 10.83 8.81 -7.19
N LEU A 4 9.53 8.79 -7.34
CA LEU A 4 8.79 9.97 -7.74
C LEU A 4 8.70 10.96 -6.57
N THR A 5 8.82 12.26 -6.87
CA THR A 5 8.54 13.30 -5.88
C THR A 5 7.04 13.31 -5.58
N PRO A 6 6.60 13.91 -4.45
CA PRO A 6 5.18 14.05 -4.18
C PRO A 6 4.41 14.77 -5.29
N GLU A 7 5.02 15.78 -5.90
CA GLU A 7 4.40 16.51 -7.02
C GLU A 7 4.27 15.64 -8.25
N GLU A 8 5.28 14.82 -8.55
CA GLU A 8 5.25 13.90 -9.67
C GLU A 8 4.18 12.83 -9.49
N ARG A 9 4.05 12.29 -8.27
CA ARG A 9 3.00 11.31 -7.97
C ARG A 9 1.61 11.91 -8.15
N GLN A 10 1.41 13.14 -7.68
CA GLN A 10 0.15 13.84 -7.80
C GLN A 10 -0.20 14.10 -9.26
N ALA A 11 0.77 14.57 -10.05
CA ALA A 11 0.57 14.82 -11.47
C ALA A 11 0.23 13.53 -12.22
N THR A 12 0.92 12.43 -11.93
CA THR A 12 0.65 11.12 -12.53
C THR A 12 -0.76 10.66 -12.19
N SER A 13 -1.17 10.79 -10.93
CA SER A 13 -2.51 10.39 -10.49
C SER A 13 -3.59 11.22 -11.17
N GLN A 14 -3.37 12.51 -11.39
CA GLN A 14 -4.29 13.37 -12.11
C GLN A 14 -4.44 12.92 -13.56
N LEU A 15 -3.33 12.57 -14.21
CA LEU A 15 -3.36 12.09 -15.60
C LEU A 15 -4.14 10.79 -15.74
N LEU A 16 -4.14 9.95 -14.70
CA LEU A 16 -4.92 8.71 -14.68
C LEU A 16 -6.40 8.94 -14.34
N GLY A 17 -6.80 10.18 -14.08
CA GLY A 17 -8.19 10.55 -13.88
C GLY A 17 -8.77 10.25 -12.51
N TYR A 18 -7.93 10.08 -11.49
CA TYR A 18 -8.42 9.85 -10.14
C TYR A 18 -8.96 11.14 -9.52
N GLN A 19 -10.08 11.01 -8.83
CA GLN A 19 -10.73 12.14 -8.19
C GLN A 19 -9.92 12.67 -7.02
N PRO A 20 -10.00 13.99 -6.73
CA PRO A 20 -9.35 14.54 -5.53
C PRO A 20 -9.88 13.85 -4.27
N GLU A 21 -9.03 13.82 -3.25
CA GLU A 21 -9.37 13.26 -1.93
C GLU A 21 -9.68 11.77 -1.94
N THR A 22 -9.20 11.05 -2.96
CA THR A 22 -9.31 9.59 -3.02
C THR A 22 -7.96 8.94 -2.81
N ALA A 23 -7.97 7.66 -2.43
CA ALA A 23 -6.75 6.87 -2.27
C ALA A 23 -5.93 6.83 -3.57
N GLY A 24 -6.60 6.81 -4.73
CA GLY A 24 -5.93 6.81 -6.04
C GLY A 24 -5.07 8.04 -6.27
N ARG A 25 -5.44 9.19 -5.70
CA ARG A 25 -4.67 10.43 -5.82
C ARG A 25 -3.43 10.44 -4.94
N LEU A 26 -3.45 9.69 -3.84
CA LEU A 26 -2.36 9.66 -2.86
C LEU A 26 -1.43 8.47 -3.02
N MET A 27 -1.85 7.44 -3.76
CA MET A 27 -1.05 6.22 -3.89
C MET A 27 0.24 6.45 -4.65
N THR A 28 1.24 5.62 -4.34
CA THR A 28 2.50 5.55 -5.06
C THR A 28 2.60 4.21 -5.78
N PRO A 29 3.24 4.17 -6.97
CA PRO A 29 3.49 2.89 -7.64
C PRO A 29 4.69 2.15 -7.06
N GLU A 30 5.34 2.68 -6.05
CA GLU A 30 6.54 2.09 -5.45
C GLU A 30 6.17 1.02 -4.43
N TYR A 31 5.91 -0.18 -4.91
CA TYR A 31 5.65 -1.34 -4.08
C TYR A 31 6.29 -2.57 -4.72
N ILE A 32 6.39 -3.64 -3.95
CA ILE A 32 6.90 -4.91 -4.45
C ILE A 32 5.73 -5.86 -4.59
N SER A 33 5.56 -6.40 -5.80
CA SER A 33 4.58 -7.45 -6.05
C SER A 33 5.27 -8.63 -6.71
N LEU A 34 4.90 -9.82 -6.27
CA LEU A 34 5.43 -11.08 -6.80
C LEU A 34 4.26 -12.00 -7.15
N GLY A 35 4.47 -12.85 -8.16
CA GLY A 35 3.44 -13.78 -8.60
C GLY A 35 3.21 -14.91 -7.58
N GLU A 36 1.97 -15.30 -7.39
CA GLU A 36 1.62 -16.36 -6.44
C GLU A 36 2.17 -17.73 -6.81
N ASP A 37 2.54 -17.93 -8.07
CA ASP A 37 3.09 -19.18 -8.56
C ASP A 37 4.58 -19.35 -8.28
N LEU A 38 5.27 -18.29 -7.87
CA LEU A 38 6.68 -18.35 -7.52
C LEU A 38 6.85 -19.20 -6.25
N THR A 39 7.95 -19.98 -6.21
CA THR A 39 8.33 -20.62 -4.97
C THR A 39 8.95 -19.62 -4.02
N VAL A 40 9.00 -19.95 -2.74
CA VAL A 40 9.65 -19.11 -1.73
C VAL A 40 11.11 -18.87 -2.11
N ALA A 41 11.81 -19.91 -2.63
CA ALA A 41 13.19 -19.77 -3.08
C ALA A 41 13.32 -18.75 -4.22
N GLU A 42 12.45 -18.84 -5.21
CA GLU A 42 12.45 -17.88 -6.33
C GLU A 42 12.12 -16.47 -5.88
N ALA A 43 11.15 -16.33 -4.97
CA ALA A 43 10.79 -15.05 -4.39
C ALA A 43 11.96 -14.43 -3.62
N GLY A 44 12.69 -15.23 -2.88
CA GLY A 44 13.89 -14.79 -2.15
C GLY A 44 14.97 -14.24 -3.08
N GLU A 45 15.20 -14.93 -4.19
CA GLU A 45 16.15 -14.46 -5.20
C GLU A 45 15.71 -13.13 -5.81
N ARG A 46 14.43 -12.99 -6.08
CA ARG A 46 13.86 -11.76 -6.62
C ARG A 46 14.04 -10.60 -5.65
N MET A 47 13.81 -10.86 -4.36
CA MET A 47 13.98 -9.85 -3.32
C MET A 47 15.43 -9.41 -3.18
N ARG A 48 16.38 -10.34 -3.30
CA ARG A 48 17.80 -10.01 -3.27
C ARG A 48 18.20 -9.12 -4.44
N GLU A 49 17.70 -9.41 -5.63
CA GLU A 49 17.95 -8.58 -6.82
C GLU A 49 17.40 -7.16 -6.62
N LEU A 50 16.18 -7.04 -6.11
CA LEU A 50 15.56 -5.76 -5.87
C LEU A 50 16.29 -4.96 -4.79
N ALA A 51 16.78 -5.64 -3.75
CA ALA A 51 17.49 -5.00 -2.65
C ALA A 51 18.83 -4.40 -3.06
N ARG A 52 19.44 -4.87 -4.16
CA ARG A 52 20.70 -4.31 -4.66
C ARG A 52 20.53 -2.93 -5.26
N ASP A 53 19.36 -2.67 -5.84
CA ASP A 53 19.11 -1.46 -6.62
C ASP A 53 18.29 -0.43 -5.89
N ARG A 54 17.58 -0.83 -4.84
CA ARG A 54 16.71 0.08 -4.10
C ARG A 54 16.42 -0.46 -2.70
N GLU A 55 15.89 0.41 -1.87
CA GLU A 55 15.37 0.06 -0.58
C GLU A 55 14.13 -0.82 -0.74
N VAL A 56 14.05 -1.92 -0.01
CA VAL A 56 12.90 -2.83 -0.09
C VAL A 56 12.02 -2.69 1.14
N SER A 57 10.73 -2.76 0.90
CA SER A 57 9.72 -2.74 1.96
C SER A 57 9.66 -4.11 2.65
N ASP A 58 9.21 -4.10 3.89
CA ASP A 58 8.94 -5.31 4.66
C ASP A 58 7.73 -6.08 4.12
N HIS A 59 6.89 -5.43 3.32
CA HIS A 59 5.67 -6.03 2.77
C HIS A 59 5.83 -6.41 1.31
N ILE A 60 5.44 -7.64 0.99
CA ILE A 60 5.44 -8.16 -0.35
C ILE A 60 3.99 -8.47 -0.71
N TYR A 61 3.48 -7.85 -1.76
CA TYR A 61 2.13 -8.13 -2.25
C TYR A 61 2.19 -9.26 -3.25
N VAL A 62 1.23 -10.16 -3.16
CA VAL A 62 1.18 -11.33 -4.03
C VAL A 62 0.02 -11.16 -4.98
N THR A 63 0.28 -11.38 -6.26
CA THR A 63 -0.71 -11.21 -7.33
C THR A 63 -0.78 -12.48 -8.18
N ASP A 64 -1.90 -12.65 -8.86
CA ASP A 64 -2.05 -13.73 -9.83
C ASP A 64 -1.54 -13.28 -11.22
N THR A 65 -1.77 -14.09 -12.24
CA THR A 65 -1.30 -13.82 -13.60
C THR A 65 -1.94 -12.57 -14.21
N GLN A 66 -3.07 -12.13 -13.67
CA GLN A 66 -3.79 -10.94 -14.12
C GLN A 66 -3.51 -9.71 -13.26
N GLN A 67 -2.52 -9.80 -12.39
CA GLN A 67 -2.14 -8.73 -11.44
C GLN A 67 -3.21 -8.45 -10.39
N THR A 68 -4.14 -9.38 -10.18
CA THR A 68 -5.12 -9.26 -9.10
C THR A 68 -4.44 -9.53 -7.77
N LEU A 69 -4.67 -8.65 -6.81
CA LEU A 69 -4.13 -8.81 -5.46
C LEU A 69 -4.77 -10.03 -4.79
N THR A 70 -3.95 -11.03 -4.45
CA THR A 70 -4.42 -12.27 -3.87
C THR A 70 -3.91 -12.53 -2.46
N GLY A 71 -2.83 -11.87 -2.07
CA GLY A 71 -2.27 -12.06 -0.74
C GLY A 71 -1.22 -11.05 -0.39
N VAL A 72 -0.74 -11.14 0.84
CA VAL A 72 0.38 -10.33 1.35
C VAL A 72 1.28 -11.22 2.18
N LEU A 73 2.57 -10.90 2.17
CA LEU A 73 3.58 -11.68 2.86
C LEU A 73 4.64 -10.70 3.38
N SER A 74 5.07 -10.89 4.61
CA SER A 74 6.19 -10.09 5.14
C SER A 74 7.51 -10.72 4.71
N LEU A 75 8.56 -9.91 4.68
CA LEU A 75 9.91 -10.41 4.40
C LEU A 75 10.32 -11.48 5.41
N ARG A 76 9.96 -11.30 6.66
CA ARG A 76 10.23 -12.27 7.71
C ARG A 76 9.55 -13.60 7.44
N GLU A 77 8.27 -13.56 7.07
CA GLU A 77 7.51 -14.77 6.73
C GLU A 77 8.14 -15.50 5.54
N LEU A 78 8.61 -14.74 4.56
CA LEU A 78 9.30 -15.30 3.40
C LEU A 78 10.58 -16.05 3.82
N LEU A 79 11.36 -15.45 4.72
CA LEU A 79 12.61 -16.04 5.18
C LEU A 79 12.40 -17.30 6.03
N LEU A 80 11.28 -17.39 6.74
CA LEU A 80 10.98 -18.51 7.61
C LEU A 80 10.20 -19.64 6.91
N ALA A 81 9.68 -19.39 5.72
CA ALA A 81 8.90 -20.36 5.00
C ALA A 81 9.78 -21.43 4.32
N ASP A 82 9.17 -22.58 4.01
CA ASP A 82 9.85 -23.65 3.29
C ASP A 82 10.17 -23.18 1.86
N PRO A 83 11.42 -23.25 1.42
CA PRO A 83 11.82 -22.79 0.09
C PRO A 83 11.07 -23.46 -1.07
N SER A 84 10.57 -24.67 -0.87
CA SER A 84 9.87 -25.42 -1.92
C SER A 84 8.39 -25.05 -2.06
N GLN A 85 7.82 -24.35 -1.07
CA GLN A 85 6.43 -23.91 -1.13
C GLN A 85 6.26 -22.74 -2.08
N THR A 86 5.05 -22.60 -2.63
CA THR A 86 4.72 -21.43 -3.46
C THR A 86 4.24 -20.30 -2.57
N LEU A 87 4.29 -19.07 -3.10
CA LEU A 87 3.77 -17.91 -2.36
C LEU A 87 2.29 -18.06 -2.05
N GLN A 88 1.53 -18.68 -2.96
CA GLN A 88 0.13 -18.96 -2.75
C GLN A 88 -0.12 -19.80 -1.48
N GLU A 89 0.79 -20.71 -1.16
CA GLU A 89 0.66 -21.57 0.01
C GLU A 89 1.00 -20.87 1.31
N VAL A 90 1.90 -19.87 1.29
CA VAL A 90 2.42 -19.25 2.51
C VAL A 90 1.90 -17.84 2.77
N MET A 91 1.27 -17.22 1.79
CA MET A 91 0.77 -15.85 1.91
C MET A 91 -0.44 -15.76 2.84
N ASN A 92 -0.65 -14.57 3.40
CA ASN A 92 -1.88 -14.26 4.11
C ASN A 92 -2.92 -13.81 3.09
N ARG A 93 -4.05 -14.50 3.03
CA ARG A 93 -5.13 -14.21 2.08
C ARG A 93 -6.08 -13.13 2.58
N GLU A 94 -6.05 -12.83 3.87
CA GLU A 94 -6.87 -11.78 4.46
C GLU A 94 -6.16 -10.44 4.32
N VAL A 95 -6.24 -9.84 3.14
CA VAL A 95 -5.55 -8.60 2.83
C VAL A 95 -6.48 -7.42 3.10
N ILE A 96 -5.99 -6.47 3.89
CA ILE A 96 -6.68 -5.18 4.07
C ILE A 96 -6.25 -4.31 2.89
N TYR A 97 -7.21 -3.77 2.16
CA TYR A 97 -6.95 -2.98 0.97
C TYR A 97 -7.96 -1.84 0.84
N ALA A 98 -7.71 -0.94 -0.10
CA ALA A 98 -8.67 0.06 -0.50
C ALA A 98 -8.71 0.13 -2.02
N ARG A 99 -9.72 0.78 -2.55
CA ARG A 99 -9.86 1.00 -4.00
C ARG A 99 -9.39 2.39 -4.37
N THR A 100 -9.11 2.58 -5.64
CA THR A 100 -8.69 3.89 -6.14
C THR A 100 -9.71 4.98 -5.85
N ASP A 101 -11.00 4.64 -5.78
CA ASP A 101 -12.07 5.58 -5.49
C ASP A 101 -12.46 5.66 -4.01
N THR A 102 -11.77 4.93 -3.15
CA THR A 102 -12.00 5.01 -1.70
C THR A 102 -11.60 6.39 -1.19
N ASP A 103 -12.45 7.00 -0.36
CA ASP A 103 -12.13 8.27 0.28
C ASP A 103 -10.81 8.17 1.06
N GLN A 104 -9.97 9.19 0.93
CA GLN A 104 -8.63 9.17 1.54
C GLN A 104 -8.68 9.04 3.06
N GLU A 105 -9.69 9.64 3.70
CA GLU A 105 -9.86 9.52 5.15
C GLU A 105 -10.18 8.09 5.56
N LYS A 106 -11.05 7.42 4.82
CA LYS A 106 -11.37 6.02 5.08
C LYS A 106 -10.15 5.11 4.89
N ALA A 107 -9.37 5.36 3.84
CA ALA A 107 -8.14 4.61 3.61
C ALA A 107 -7.14 4.83 4.74
N ALA A 108 -6.96 6.08 5.17
CA ALA A 108 -6.09 6.43 6.28
C ALA A 108 -6.55 5.78 7.59
N GLN A 109 -7.86 5.74 7.84
CA GLN A 109 -8.41 5.09 9.01
C GLN A 109 -8.14 3.58 9.01
N ARG A 110 -8.13 2.93 7.84
CA ARG A 110 -7.78 1.51 7.73
C ARG A 110 -6.33 1.26 8.14
N ILE A 111 -5.42 2.13 7.69
CA ILE A 111 -4.01 2.04 8.07
C ILE A 111 -3.87 2.15 9.58
N GLN A 112 -4.55 3.11 10.20
CA GLN A 112 -4.52 3.33 11.64
C GLN A 112 -5.16 2.16 12.40
N ARG A 113 -6.34 1.72 11.97
CA ARG A 113 -7.11 0.67 12.65
C ARG A 113 -6.38 -0.67 12.69
N TYR A 114 -5.73 -1.02 11.59
CA TYR A 114 -5.06 -2.31 11.46
C TYR A 114 -3.55 -2.23 11.68
N ASP A 115 -3.07 -1.06 12.11
CA ASP A 115 -1.65 -0.83 12.43
C ASP A 115 -0.73 -1.17 11.25
N LEU A 116 -1.11 -0.71 10.07
CA LEU A 116 -0.38 -0.99 8.83
C LEU A 116 0.68 0.07 8.58
N THR A 117 1.76 -0.30 7.88
CA THR A 117 2.75 0.66 7.39
C THR A 117 2.41 1.13 5.99
N ALA A 118 1.63 0.35 5.26
CA ALA A 118 1.16 0.69 3.93
C ALA A 118 -0.15 -0.05 3.64
N LEU A 119 -0.96 0.51 2.76
CA LEU A 119 -2.25 -0.05 2.36
C LEU A 119 -2.24 -0.26 0.86
N PRO A 120 -2.42 -1.50 0.37
CA PRO A 120 -2.48 -1.74 -1.06
C PRO A 120 -3.77 -1.15 -1.64
N ILE A 121 -3.65 -0.58 -2.82
CA ILE A 121 -4.74 0.06 -3.54
C ILE A 121 -5.01 -0.73 -4.82
N VAL A 122 -6.25 -1.12 -5.02
CA VAL A 122 -6.69 -1.86 -6.21
C VAL A 122 -7.68 -1.04 -7.01
N ASP A 123 -7.80 -1.34 -8.30
CA ASP A 123 -8.82 -0.75 -9.14
C ASP A 123 -10.15 -1.52 -8.99
N ARG A 124 -11.13 -1.19 -9.81
CA ARG A 124 -12.46 -1.80 -9.75
C ARG A 124 -12.45 -3.30 -10.04
N GLU A 125 -11.45 -3.76 -10.76
CA GLU A 125 -11.29 -5.18 -11.14
C GLU A 125 -10.47 -5.96 -10.12
N GLY A 126 -9.96 -5.29 -9.09
CA GLY A 126 -9.11 -5.93 -8.09
C GLY A 126 -7.63 -5.93 -8.45
N THR A 127 -7.25 -5.28 -9.54
CA THR A 127 -5.85 -5.19 -9.96
C THR A 127 -5.08 -4.27 -9.01
N LEU A 128 -3.94 -4.74 -8.52
CA LEU A 128 -3.06 -3.93 -7.68
C LEU A 128 -2.43 -2.81 -8.52
N VAL A 129 -2.65 -1.58 -8.13
CA VAL A 129 -2.17 -0.41 -8.88
C VAL A 129 -1.30 0.54 -8.08
N GLY A 130 -1.27 0.40 -6.77
CA GLY A 130 -0.43 1.28 -5.94
C GLY A 130 -0.53 0.94 -4.48
N VAL A 131 0.12 1.74 -3.65
CA VAL A 131 0.03 1.66 -2.19
C VAL A 131 -0.09 3.06 -1.62
N MET A 132 -0.82 3.17 -0.52
CA MET A 132 -0.87 4.39 0.30
C MET A 132 0.00 4.15 1.52
N THR A 133 0.94 5.06 1.78
CA THR A 133 1.87 4.90 2.89
C THR A 133 1.30 5.44 4.19
N ILE A 134 1.87 4.99 5.31
CA ILE A 134 1.47 5.51 6.63
C ILE A 134 1.73 7.02 6.74
N ASP A 135 2.77 7.52 6.09
CA ASP A 135 3.07 8.96 6.10
C ASP A 135 1.94 9.77 5.45
N ASP A 136 1.44 9.32 4.32
CA ASP A 136 0.30 9.94 3.65
C ASP A 136 -0.97 9.85 4.51
N ALA A 137 -1.16 8.70 5.17
CA ALA A 137 -2.30 8.49 6.06
C ALA A 137 -2.27 9.46 7.25
N MET A 138 -1.09 9.65 7.83
CA MET A 138 -0.93 10.58 8.96
C MET A 138 -1.23 12.01 8.55
N ASP A 139 -0.78 12.42 7.36
CA ASP A 139 -1.06 13.76 6.83
C ASP A 139 -2.56 13.97 6.66
N VAL A 140 -3.27 13.00 6.11
CA VAL A 140 -4.73 13.07 5.92
C VAL A 140 -5.45 13.21 7.27
N LEU A 141 -5.10 12.35 8.23
CA LEU A 141 -5.73 12.35 9.55
C LEU A 141 -5.42 13.63 10.33
N GLN A 142 -4.24 14.18 10.15
CA GLN A 142 -3.84 15.43 10.80
C GLN A 142 -4.61 16.62 10.23
N LEU A 143 -4.82 16.66 8.92
CA LEU A 143 -5.62 17.70 8.27
C LEU A 143 -7.06 17.67 8.76
N GLU A 144 -7.66 16.48 8.85
CA GLU A 144 -9.03 16.32 9.35
C GLU A 144 -9.15 16.77 10.80
N ALA A 145 -8.20 16.41 11.65
CA ALA A 145 -8.17 16.82 13.04
C ALA A 145 -8.05 18.35 13.17
N THR A 146 -7.26 18.99 12.32
CA THR A 146 -7.11 20.43 12.28
C THR A 146 -8.40 21.14 11.89
N GLU A 147 -9.10 20.61 10.88
CA GLU A 147 -10.39 21.13 10.44
C GLU A 147 -11.43 21.00 11.57
N ASP A 148 -11.47 19.86 12.23
CA ASP A 148 -12.38 19.65 13.37
C ASP A 148 -12.12 20.64 14.50
N ILE A 149 -10.86 20.95 14.79
CA ILE A 149 -10.50 21.92 15.81
C ILE A 149 -11.02 23.31 15.45
N TYR A 150 -10.92 23.71 14.19
CA TYR A 150 -11.38 25.02 13.75
C TYR A 150 -12.90 25.13 13.69
N THR A 151 -13.60 24.04 13.46
CA THR A 151 -15.06 24.06 13.35
C THR A 151 -15.76 23.84 14.68
N ALA A 152 -15.07 23.33 15.71
CA ALA A 152 -15.63 23.05 17.03
C ALA A 152 -14.97 23.96 18.08
N PRO A 153 -15.63 25.07 18.49
CA PRO A 153 -15.04 26.03 19.43
C PRO A 153 -14.55 25.42 20.75
N TRP A 154 -15.24 24.40 21.24
CA TRP A 154 -14.85 23.71 22.48
C TRP A 154 -13.52 22.98 22.33
N ALA A 155 -13.17 22.56 21.13
CA ALA A 155 -11.93 21.81 20.87
C ALA A 155 -10.69 22.70 21.01
N LEU A 156 -10.84 24.02 20.83
CA LEU A 156 -9.73 24.97 20.94
C LEU A 156 -9.22 25.10 22.37
N THR A 157 -10.03 24.73 23.36
CA THR A 157 -9.68 24.83 24.78
C THR A 157 -9.18 23.52 25.37
N ARG A 158 -9.12 22.46 24.55
CA ARG A 158 -8.68 21.13 24.96
C ARG A 158 -7.23 20.88 24.61
N HIS A 159 -6.39 21.01 25.58
CA HIS A 159 -5.00 20.63 25.43
C HIS A 159 -4.50 19.96 26.67
#